data_27436ccbbe970d79bd93fc9313dd07d4
#
_entry.id   27436ccbbe970d79bd93fc9313dd07d4
#
_cell.length_a   1.000
_cell.length_b   1.000
_cell.length_c   1.000
_cell.angle_alpha   90.00
_cell.angle_beta   90.00
_cell.angle_gamma   90.00
#
_symmetry.space_group_name_H-M   'P 1'
#
loop_
_entity.id
_entity.type
_entity.pdbx_description
1 polymer ?
#
loop_
_entity_poly.entity_id
_entity_poly.type
_entity_poly.pdbx_seq_one_letter_code
_entity_poly.pdbx_strand_id
1 'polypeptide(L)'
;MTAAPDSRAWRRSPATPDQRRADVATAAVLFGAAVLSLVLGRAIGLFTDPASPALSAAVLAVVVLPLAFRRAAPVAVLAVIGAAFLLVGELRVPELTISNIALFMALYSVGAWEQNRTRAGWARGVLVAVMAVWLLITFFRASTQDLDFDGAGIGALTPVAAYMLQQILINVLYFAGAWWFGDHAWASARQRALTDLRTRQLEEEQSTVARQAITIERLRIARELHDAVAHHVSLMGVQAGAARMLVDADPAKAHEQLRALEGTSRAAVGELYQLLGTLRDEESVLDPVTASLDLNSLPALVADAEASGLRVSLEVVGEPVSLPALVGLNLYRIAQESLTNVLKHAGPGTRARVHLRYEGDSVELEVADDGLGRPGPRRQSGGLGLLGMRERAATLDGTLEAGPRAGSGWVVRVAVPLAMRAGARERT
;
A
#
# COMPACT_ATOMS: atom_id res chain seq x y z
N MET A 1 -12.43 -13.77 22.41
CA MET A 1 -11.17 -14.53 22.49
C MET A 1 -11.23 -15.60 21.42
N THR A 2 -10.90 -15.28 20.19
CA THR A 2 -10.78 -16.24 19.08
C THR A 2 -9.45 -16.97 19.26
N ALA A 3 -9.52 -18.30 19.38
CA ALA A 3 -8.35 -19.16 19.53
C ALA A 3 -7.34 -18.86 18.40
N ALA A 4 -6.08 -18.63 18.77
CA ALA A 4 -5.01 -18.50 17.81
C ALA A 4 -5.04 -19.71 16.86
N PRO A 5 -4.97 -19.50 15.54
CA PRO A 5 -5.01 -20.60 14.58
C PRO A 5 -3.90 -21.59 14.92
N ASP A 6 -4.29 -22.85 15.11
CA ASP A 6 -3.38 -23.92 15.51
C ASP A 6 -2.20 -23.95 14.53
N SER A 7 -1.03 -23.61 15.03
CA SER A 7 0.20 -23.51 14.25
C SER A 7 0.59 -24.85 13.58
N ARG A 8 -0.08 -25.96 13.97
CA ARG A 8 0.06 -27.30 13.39
C ARG A 8 -0.76 -27.49 12.11
N ALA A 9 -1.78 -26.63 11.85
CA ALA A 9 -2.69 -26.75 10.71
C ALA A 9 -2.24 -26.00 9.46
N TRP A 10 -1.11 -25.23 9.51
CA TRP A 10 -0.66 -24.48 8.34
C TRP A 10 -0.25 -25.42 7.20
N ARG A 11 -0.78 -25.17 6.03
CA ARG A 11 -0.39 -25.83 4.78
C ARG A 11 0.14 -24.81 3.81
N ARG A 12 1.22 -25.16 3.10
CA ARG A 12 1.76 -24.33 2.04
C ARG A 12 0.75 -24.26 0.90
N SER A 13 0.48 -23.07 0.38
CA SER A 13 -0.38 -22.88 -0.80
C SER A 13 0.21 -23.63 -2.00
N PRO A 14 -0.64 -24.22 -2.87
CA PRO A 14 -0.17 -24.87 -4.09
C PRO A 14 0.55 -23.86 -4.99
N ALA A 15 1.44 -24.35 -5.84
CA ALA A 15 2.18 -23.51 -6.77
C ALA A 15 1.25 -22.75 -7.71
N THR A 16 1.49 -21.46 -7.90
CA THR A 16 0.75 -20.61 -8.84
C THR A 16 1.03 -21.03 -10.30
N PRO A 17 0.17 -20.67 -11.27
CA PRO A 17 0.43 -20.93 -12.69
C PRO A 17 1.79 -20.39 -13.17
N ASP A 18 2.18 -19.19 -12.72
CA ASP A 18 3.47 -18.60 -13.08
C ASP A 18 4.66 -19.35 -12.50
N GLN A 19 4.52 -19.84 -11.27
CA GLN A 19 5.53 -20.69 -10.65
C GLN A 19 5.68 -22.03 -11.38
N ARG A 20 4.60 -22.61 -11.88
CA ARG A 20 4.64 -23.84 -12.70
C ARG A 20 5.32 -23.59 -14.04
N ARG A 21 5.00 -22.47 -14.70
CA ARG A 21 5.68 -22.08 -15.95
C ARG A 21 7.18 -21.89 -15.73
N ALA A 22 7.57 -21.23 -14.63
CA ALA A 22 8.97 -21.05 -14.25
C ALA A 22 9.68 -22.41 -14.00
N ASP A 23 9.01 -23.38 -13.37
CA ASP A 23 9.57 -24.71 -13.15
C ASP A 23 9.78 -25.49 -14.47
N VAL A 24 8.83 -25.38 -15.41
CA VAL A 24 8.97 -25.96 -16.76
C VAL A 24 10.12 -25.30 -17.52
N ALA A 25 10.20 -23.97 -17.49
CA ALA A 25 11.30 -23.23 -18.12
C ALA A 25 12.66 -23.62 -17.51
N THR A 26 12.72 -23.72 -16.17
CA THR A 26 13.94 -24.17 -15.46
C THR A 26 14.36 -25.57 -15.89
N ALA A 27 13.43 -26.51 -15.98
CA ALA A 27 13.72 -27.88 -16.43
C ALA A 27 14.21 -27.90 -17.89
N ALA A 28 13.60 -27.10 -18.79
CA ALA A 28 14.02 -27.01 -20.18
C ALA A 28 15.43 -26.40 -20.34
N VAL A 29 15.72 -25.32 -19.60
CA VAL A 29 17.06 -24.69 -19.62
C VAL A 29 18.11 -25.64 -19.06
N LEU A 30 17.84 -26.31 -17.95
CA LEU A 30 18.76 -27.28 -17.38
C LEU A 30 18.95 -28.48 -18.30
N PHE A 31 17.93 -28.95 -19.02
CA PHE A 31 18.06 -30.01 -19.98
C PHE A 31 18.96 -29.60 -21.19
N GLY A 32 18.77 -28.37 -21.71
CA GLY A 32 19.68 -27.83 -22.73
C GLY A 32 21.13 -27.74 -22.24
N ALA A 33 21.33 -27.29 -21.00
CA ALA A 33 22.63 -27.23 -20.37
C ALA A 33 23.24 -28.64 -20.16
N ALA A 34 22.42 -29.64 -19.77
CA ALA A 34 22.87 -31.04 -19.65
C ALA A 34 23.31 -31.65 -20.99
N VAL A 35 22.58 -31.37 -22.08
CA VAL A 35 22.97 -31.80 -23.42
C VAL A 35 24.29 -31.13 -23.86
N LEU A 36 24.44 -29.82 -23.61
CA LEU A 36 25.69 -29.12 -23.87
C LEU A 36 26.85 -29.71 -23.06
N SER A 37 26.65 -29.91 -21.75
CA SER A 37 27.64 -30.54 -20.86
C SER A 37 28.01 -31.96 -21.30
N LEU A 38 27.03 -32.74 -21.78
CA LEU A 38 27.26 -34.05 -22.36
C LEU A 38 28.18 -33.98 -23.61
N VAL A 39 27.94 -33.04 -24.53
CA VAL A 39 28.77 -32.84 -25.73
C VAL A 39 30.20 -32.47 -25.31
N LEU A 40 30.36 -31.55 -24.40
CA LEU A 40 31.68 -31.13 -23.87
C LEU A 40 32.38 -32.29 -23.12
N GLY A 41 31.66 -33.04 -22.28
CA GLY A 41 32.21 -34.21 -21.57
C GLY A 41 32.70 -35.31 -22.50
N ARG A 42 32.02 -35.50 -23.64
CA ARG A 42 32.50 -36.41 -24.70
C ARG A 42 33.72 -35.87 -25.41
N ALA A 43 33.76 -34.56 -25.71
CA ALA A 43 34.86 -33.93 -26.43
C ALA A 43 36.18 -33.98 -25.63
N ILE A 44 36.11 -33.85 -24.29
CA ILE A 44 37.30 -33.94 -23.42
C ILE A 44 37.66 -35.40 -23.05
N GLY A 45 36.87 -36.39 -23.50
CA GLY A 45 37.14 -37.79 -23.19
C GLY A 45 36.99 -38.16 -21.70
N LEU A 46 35.95 -37.64 -21.01
CA LEU A 46 35.76 -37.82 -19.56
C LEU A 46 35.70 -39.31 -19.14
N PHE A 47 35.25 -40.18 -20.04
CA PHE A 47 35.23 -41.64 -19.83
C PHE A 47 35.80 -42.34 -21.04
N THR A 48 36.56 -43.44 -20.85
CA THR A 48 37.18 -44.24 -21.91
C THR A 48 36.15 -45.04 -22.73
N ASP A 49 35.01 -45.43 -22.10
CA ASP A 49 33.93 -46.14 -22.76
C ASP A 49 32.57 -45.61 -22.30
N PRO A 50 32.14 -44.44 -22.86
CA PRO A 50 30.90 -43.80 -22.45
C PRO A 50 29.67 -44.44 -23.12
N ALA A 51 28.50 -44.40 -22.43
CA ALA A 51 27.23 -44.78 -23.03
C ALA A 51 26.97 -44.09 -24.38
N SER A 52 26.16 -44.71 -25.24
CA SER A 52 25.81 -44.10 -26.55
C SER A 52 25.18 -42.72 -26.36
N PRO A 53 25.33 -41.79 -27.32
CA PRO A 53 24.76 -40.43 -27.21
C PRO A 53 23.25 -40.41 -26.96
N ALA A 54 22.53 -41.32 -27.65
CA ALA A 54 21.08 -41.43 -27.53
C ALA A 54 20.66 -41.90 -26.12
N LEU A 55 21.35 -42.93 -25.58
CA LEU A 55 21.10 -43.44 -24.21
C LEU A 55 21.45 -42.38 -23.18
N SER A 56 22.58 -41.70 -23.33
CA SER A 56 22.99 -40.60 -22.45
C SER A 56 21.94 -39.49 -22.39
N ALA A 57 21.46 -39.03 -23.56
CA ALA A 57 20.43 -38.01 -23.63
C ALA A 57 19.10 -38.46 -23.01
N ALA A 58 18.71 -39.73 -23.21
CA ALA A 58 17.50 -40.30 -22.60
C ALA A 58 17.60 -40.33 -21.08
N VAL A 59 18.74 -40.77 -20.52
CA VAL A 59 18.96 -40.79 -19.07
C VAL A 59 18.95 -39.35 -18.51
N LEU A 60 19.59 -38.39 -19.15
CA LEU A 60 19.59 -37.00 -18.75
C LEU A 60 18.19 -36.38 -18.80
N ALA A 61 17.36 -36.76 -19.79
CA ALA A 61 15.96 -36.33 -19.81
C ALA A 61 15.19 -36.80 -18.53
N VAL A 62 15.42 -38.06 -18.11
CA VAL A 62 14.80 -38.59 -16.86
C VAL A 62 15.39 -37.95 -15.61
N VAL A 63 16.65 -37.51 -15.60
CA VAL A 63 17.25 -36.78 -14.50
C VAL A 63 16.71 -35.36 -14.36
N VAL A 64 16.48 -34.67 -15.49
CA VAL A 64 16.24 -33.22 -15.45
C VAL A 64 14.77 -32.84 -15.63
N LEU A 65 14.05 -33.43 -16.58
CA LEU A 65 12.69 -33.02 -16.93
C LEU A 65 11.66 -33.17 -15.79
N PRO A 66 11.76 -34.18 -14.87
CA PRO A 66 10.85 -34.26 -13.73
C PRO A 66 10.87 -33.04 -12.82
N LEU A 67 11.92 -32.18 -12.85
CA LEU A 67 11.97 -30.93 -12.11
C LEU A 67 10.81 -29.98 -12.44
N ALA A 68 10.19 -30.10 -13.61
CA ALA A 68 8.98 -29.38 -13.95
C ALA A 68 7.83 -29.62 -12.94
N PHE A 69 7.82 -30.77 -12.28
CA PHE A 69 6.81 -31.18 -11.29
C PHE A 69 7.30 -31.11 -9.84
N ARG A 70 8.48 -30.52 -9.59
CA ARG A 70 9.15 -30.51 -8.27
C ARG A 70 8.33 -29.92 -7.13
N ARG A 71 7.37 -29.03 -7.44
CA ARG A 71 6.48 -28.41 -6.44
C ARG A 71 5.17 -29.17 -6.27
N ALA A 72 4.73 -29.89 -7.31
CA ALA A 72 3.47 -30.63 -7.30
C ALA A 72 3.62 -32.00 -6.63
N ALA A 73 4.72 -32.72 -6.95
CA ALA A 73 4.98 -34.06 -6.48
C ALA A 73 6.47 -34.24 -6.03
N PRO A 74 6.94 -33.49 -5.02
CA PRO A 74 8.36 -33.38 -4.70
C PRO A 74 9.00 -34.72 -4.35
N VAL A 75 8.32 -35.60 -3.64
CA VAL A 75 8.83 -36.93 -3.25
C VAL A 75 8.97 -37.87 -4.46
N ALA A 76 7.97 -37.85 -5.35
CA ALA A 76 8.06 -38.70 -6.57
C ALA A 76 9.19 -38.20 -7.51
N VAL A 77 9.32 -36.87 -7.66
CA VAL A 77 10.42 -36.27 -8.43
C VAL A 77 11.78 -36.66 -7.84
N LEU A 78 11.94 -36.59 -6.50
CA LEU A 78 13.17 -36.99 -5.83
C LEU A 78 13.49 -38.48 -6.09
N ALA A 79 12.50 -39.38 -6.03
CA ALA A 79 12.70 -40.81 -6.28
C ALA A 79 13.13 -41.06 -7.71
N VAL A 80 12.49 -40.44 -8.70
CA VAL A 80 12.82 -40.60 -10.13
C VAL A 80 14.22 -40.07 -10.43
N ILE A 81 14.53 -38.86 -9.98
CA ILE A 81 15.84 -38.24 -10.21
C ILE A 81 16.94 -39.00 -9.47
N GLY A 82 16.71 -39.40 -8.24
CA GLY A 82 17.66 -40.18 -7.48
C GLY A 82 18.01 -41.53 -8.13
N ALA A 83 17.01 -42.27 -8.61
CA ALA A 83 17.23 -43.50 -9.35
C ALA A 83 17.97 -43.28 -10.68
N ALA A 84 17.55 -42.23 -11.43
CA ALA A 84 18.22 -41.91 -12.71
C ALA A 84 19.65 -41.41 -12.51
N PHE A 85 19.94 -40.70 -11.40
CA PHE A 85 21.30 -40.28 -11.04
C PHE A 85 22.27 -41.46 -10.84
N LEU A 86 21.82 -42.56 -10.21
CA LEU A 86 22.61 -43.76 -10.09
C LEU A 86 22.92 -44.35 -11.48
N LEU A 87 21.95 -44.31 -12.40
CA LEU A 87 22.16 -44.77 -13.79
C LEU A 87 23.18 -43.93 -14.53
N VAL A 88 23.25 -42.61 -14.28
CA VAL A 88 24.30 -41.73 -14.85
C VAL A 88 25.70 -42.27 -14.56
N GLY A 89 25.93 -42.67 -13.28
CA GLY A 89 27.20 -43.19 -12.86
C GLY A 89 27.48 -44.61 -13.42
N GLU A 90 26.53 -45.53 -13.33
CA GLU A 90 26.72 -46.94 -13.78
C GLU A 90 26.87 -47.06 -15.32
N LEU A 91 26.15 -46.22 -16.10
CA LEU A 91 26.22 -46.20 -17.55
C LEU A 91 27.36 -45.32 -18.09
N ARG A 92 28.15 -44.73 -17.19
CA ARG A 92 29.28 -43.82 -17.56
C ARG A 92 28.82 -42.71 -18.50
N VAL A 93 27.69 -42.08 -18.15
CA VAL A 93 27.22 -40.88 -18.88
C VAL A 93 28.18 -39.74 -18.62
N PRO A 94 28.84 -39.12 -19.65
CA PRO A 94 29.85 -38.10 -19.46
C PRO A 94 29.23 -36.72 -19.20
N GLU A 95 28.34 -36.66 -18.19
CA GLU A 95 27.72 -35.45 -17.65
C GLU A 95 27.44 -35.68 -16.14
N LEU A 96 28.07 -34.90 -15.28
CA LEU A 96 27.89 -34.97 -13.84
C LEU A 96 27.41 -33.67 -13.23
N THR A 97 27.70 -32.54 -13.82
CA THR A 97 27.47 -31.22 -13.25
C THR A 97 26.00 -30.88 -13.14
N ILE A 98 25.26 -31.00 -14.23
CA ILE A 98 23.82 -30.66 -14.27
C ILE A 98 23.00 -31.73 -13.56
N SER A 99 23.43 -33.00 -13.63
CA SER A 99 22.82 -34.09 -12.87
C SER A 99 22.92 -33.86 -11.36
N ASN A 100 24.04 -33.37 -10.85
CA ASN A 100 24.18 -32.97 -9.46
C ASN A 100 23.24 -31.78 -9.14
N ILE A 101 23.17 -30.76 -9.98
CA ILE A 101 22.24 -29.63 -9.78
C ILE A 101 20.79 -30.12 -9.72
N ALA A 102 20.40 -31.03 -10.61
CA ALA A 102 19.04 -31.59 -10.64
C ALA A 102 18.72 -32.36 -9.35
N LEU A 103 19.63 -33.18 -8.86
CA LEU A 103 19.49 -33.94 -7.62
C LEU A 103 19.40 -33.00 -6.40
N PHE A 104 20.23 -31.95 -6.35
CA PHE A 104 20.16 -30.92 -5.31
C PHE A 104 18.79 -30.23 -5.30
N MET A 105 18.30 -29.81 -6.45
CA MET A 105 16.99 -29.15 -6.59
C MET A 105 15.86 -30.09 -6.19
N ALA A 106 15.93 -31.37 -6.49
CA ALA A 106 14.93 -32.36 -6.09
C ALA A 106 14.91 -32.52 -4.55
N LEU A 107 16.07 -32.71 -3.93
CA LEU A 107 16.20 -32.85 -2.47
C LEU A 107 15.73 -31.59 -1.73
N TYR A 108 16.16 -30.41 -2.19
CA TYR A 108 15.68 -29.11 -1.73
C TYR A 108 14.16 -29.00 -1.84
N SER A 109 13.59 -29.42 -2.98
CA SER A 109 12.14 -29.27 -3.22
C SER A 109 11.30 -30.12 -2.28
N VAL A 110 11.75 -31.28 -1.88
CA VAL A 110 11.08 -32.10 -0.84
C VAL A 110 11.07 -31.33 0.49
N GLY A 111 12.20 -30.76 0.91
CA GLY A 111 12.28 -29.93 2.11
C GLY A 111 11.35 -28.72 2.05
N ALA A 112 11.29 -28.06 0.91
CA ALA A 112 10.59 -26.80 0.73
C ALA A 112 9.08 -26.96 0.49
N TRP A 113 8.61 -28.06 -0.15
CA TRP A 113 7.24 -28.16 -0.66
C TRP A 113 6.43 -29.34 -0.11
N GLU A 114 7.07 -30.40 0.44
CA GLU A 114 6.31 -31.51 1.01
C GLU A 114 5.58 -31.09 2.28
N GLN A 115 4.26 -31.28 2.27
CA GLN A 115 3.37 -30.89 3.38
C GLN A 115 3.61 -31.73 4.64
N ASN A 116 3.82 -33.03 4.47
CA ASN A 116 4.08 -33.95 5.57
C ASN A 116 5.58 -33.97 5.91
N ARG A 117 5.94 -33.33 7.02
CA ARG A 117 7.34 -33.18 7.44
C ARG A 117 8.02 -34.54 7.75
N THR A 118 7.27 -35.51 8.29
CA THR A 118 7.77 -36.86 8.53
C THR A 118 8.09 -37.53 7.20
N ARG A 119 7.18 -37.46 6.22
CA ARG A 119 7.40 -38.01 4.88
C ARG A 119 8.58 -37.33 4.18
N ALA A 120 8.71 -36.01 4.32
CA ALA A 120 9.84 -35.24 3.78
C ALA A 120 11.17 -35.71 4.39
N GLY A 121 11.22 -35.89 5.70
CA GLY A 121 12.39 -36.40 6.41
C GLY A 121 12.79 -37.79 5.95
N TRP A 122 11.84 -38.73 5.92
CA TRP A 122 12.10 -40.10 5.46
C TRP A 122 12.55 -40.18 3.99
N ALA A 123 11.88 -39.48 3.09
CA ALA A 123 12.23 -39.48 1.66
C ALA A 123 13.66 -38.97 1.42
N ARG A 124 14.06 -37.91 2.11
CA ARG A 124 15.41 -37.34 2.00
C ARG A 124 16.44 -38.26 2.68
N GLY A 125 16.11 -38.80 3.88
CA GLY A 125 16.98 -39.69 4.61
C GLY A 125 17.27 -40.97 3.82
N VAL A 126 16.26 -41.60 3.23
CA VAL A 126 16.41 -42.77 2.38
C VAL A 126 17.32 -42.50 1.17
N LEU A 127 17.09 -41.33 0.47
CA LEU A 127 17.97 -40.98 -0.65
C LEU A 127 19.42 -40.82 -0.21
N VAL A 128 19.68 -40.09 0.91
CA VAL A 128 21.03 -39.88 1.44
C VAL A 128 21.69 -41.21 1.80
N ALA A 129 20.94 -42.11 2.44
CA ALA A 129 21.44 -43.46 2.77
C ALA A 129 21.80 -44.27 1.51
N VAL A 130 20.95 -44.25 0.48
CA VAL A 130 21.21 -44.90 -0.81
C VAL A 130 22.46 -44.34 -1.48
N MET A 131 22.61 -42.99 -1.50
CA MET A 131 23.80 -42.34 -2.06
C MET A 131 25.07 -42.65 -1.27
N ALA A 132 24.98 -42.70 0.05
CA ALA A 132 26.11 -43.12 0.92
C ALA A 132 26.55 -44.56 0.61
N VAL A 133 25.59 -45.48 0.49
CA VAL A 133 25.90 -46.89 0.12
C VAL A 133 26.53 -46.94 -1.27
N TRP A 134 25.99 -46.22 -2.24
CA TRP A 134 26.57 -46.15 -3.60
C TRP A 134 27.98 -45.54 -3.59
N LEU A 135 28.25 -44.52 -2.79
CA LEU A 135 29.59 -43.96 -2.61
C LEU A 135 30.56 -44.97 -2.03
N LEU A 136 30.14 -45.74 -1.01
CA LEU A 136 30.95 -46.82 -0.42
C LEU A 136 31.28 -47.94 -1.45
N ILE A 137 30.32 -48.32 -2.29
CA ILE A 137 30.55 -49.29 -3.39
C ILE A 137 31.56 -48.71 -4.38
N THR A 138 31.45 -47.42 -4.73
CA THR A 138 32.39 -46.74 -5.61
C THR A 138 33.79 -46.70 -5.02
N PHE A 139 33.93 -46.45 -3.73
CA PHE A 139 35.22 -46.47 -3.03
C PHE A 139 35.81 -47.87 -2.97
N PHE A 140 34.98 -48.90 -2.72
CA PHE A 140 35.44 -50.29 -2.78
C PHE A 140 35.96 -50.68 -4.16
N ARG A 141 35.21 -50.32 -5.23
CA ARG A 141 35.65 -50.53 -6.62
C ARG A 141 36.95 -49.76 -6.90
N ALA A 142 37.08 -48.54 -6.47
CA ALA A 142 38.27 -47.70 -6.67
C ALA A 142 39.50 -48.26 -5.92
N SER A 143 39.33 -48.87 -4.72
CA SER A 143 40.42 -49.47 -3.97
C SER A 143 40.91 -50.82 -4.52
N THR A 144 40.10 -51.50 -5.35
CA THR A 144 40.43 -52.77 -6.03
C THR A 144 40.94 -52.61 -7.43
N GLN A 145 40.89 -51.42 -8.03
CA GLN A 145 41.47 -51.06 -9.32
C GLN A 145 42.78 -50.33 -9.07
N ASP A 146 43.82 -50.65 -9.85
CA ASP A 146 45.08 -49.88 -9.85
C ASP A 146 44.81 -48.51 -10.45
N LEU A 147 44.34 -47.58 -9.61
CA LEU A 147 44.21 -46.16 -9.99
C LEU A 147 45.60 -45.54 -9.88
N ASP A 148 46.23 -45.32 -11.00
CA ASP A 148 47.47 -44.59 -11.08
C ASP A 148 47.20 -43.10 -10.77
N PHE A 149 47.34 -42.73 -9.51
CA PHE A 149 47.33 -41.33 -9.11
C PHE A 149 48.78 -40.86 -9.11
N ASP A 150 49.14 -40.01 -10.09
CA ASP A 150 50.45 -39.35 -10.21
C ASP A 150 50.81 -38.38 -9.06
N GLY A 151 50.20 -38.50 -7.91
CA GLY A 151 50.38 -37.63 -6.77
C GLY A 151 51.28 -38.21 -5.71
N ALA A 152 52.33 -37.49 -5.29
CA ALA A 152 53.05 -37.74 -4.03
C ALA A 152 52.09 -37.43 -2.88
N GLY A 153 51.67 -38.41 -2.07
CA GLY A 153 50.85 -38.19 -0.89
C GLY A 153 51.44 -37.17 0.06
N ILE A 154 50.64 -36.56 0.90
CA ILE A 154 51.07 -35.58 1.90
C ILE A 154 51.08 -36.26 3.27
N GLY A 155 52.25 -36.54 3.78
CA GLY A 155 52.43 -37.25 5.07
C GLY A 155 51.84 -38.66 5.03
N ALA A 156 50.89 -38.98 5.93
CA ALA A 156 50.23 -40.30 5.97
C ALA A 156 49.03 -40.42 4.98
N LEU A 157 48.68 -39.37 4.26
CA LEU A 157 47.56 -39.36 3.29
C LEU A 157 48.04 -39.88 1.93
N THR A 158 47.65 -41.09 1.59
CA THR A 158 47.81 -41.59 0.23
C THR A 158 46.91 -40.84 -0.74
N PRO A 159 47.21 -40.72 -2.05
CA PRO A 159 46.35 -40.09 -3.04
C PRO A 159 44.93 -40.62 -3.06
N VAL A 160 44.75 -41.92 -2.89
CA VAL A 160 43.44 -42.57 -2.82
C VAL A 160 42.66 -42.11 -1.59
N ALA A 161 43.32 -42.09 -0.40
CA ALA A 161 42.70 -41.64 0.82
C ALA A 161 42.30 -40.16 0.75
N ALA A 162 43.15 -39.31 0.15
CA ALA A 162 42.84 -37.89 -0.08
C ALA A 162 41.63 -37.72 -1.00
N TYR A 163 41.55 -38.46 -2.09
CA TYR A 163 40.39 -38.49 -2.99
C TYR A 163 39.10 -38.90 -2.28
N MET A 164 39.14 -40.02 -1.49
CA MET A 164 37.99 -40.49 -0.76
C MET A 164 37.48 -39.44 0.25
N LEU A 165 38.39 -38.81 1.02
CA LEU A 165 38.03 -37.78 1.97
C LEU A 165 37.45 -36.55 1.29
N GLN A 166 38.00 -36.15 0.14
CA GLN A 166 37.47 -35.06 -0.65
C GLN A 166 36.03 -35.35 -1.13
N GLN A 167 35.77 -36.58 -1.64
CA GLN A 167 34.43 -36.96 -2.06
C GLN A 167 33.44 -37.02 -0.89
N ILE A 168 33.84 -37.52 0.29
CA ILE A 168 33.01 -37.48 1.49
C ILE A 168 32.68 -36.05 1.86
N LEU A 169 33.67 -35.14 1.89
CA LEU A 169 33.47 -33.74 2.24
C LEU A 169 32.48 -33.06 1.27
N ILE A 170 32.67 -33.26 -0.05
CA ILE A 170 31.76 -32.70 -1.07
C ILE A 170 30.34 -33.23 -0.86
N ASN A 171 30.15 -34.54 -0.68
CA ASN A 171 28.82 -35.12 -0.48
C ASN A 171 28.15 -34.65 0.80
N VAL A 172 28.89 -34.54 1.90
CA VAL A 172 28.36 -34.04 3.19
C VAL A 172 27.89 -32.62 3.03
N LEU A 173 28.72 -31.72 2.46
CA LEU A 173 28.33 -30.32 2.24
C LEU A 173 27.15 -30.20 1.28
N TYR A 174 27.12 -30.98 0.22
CA TYR A 174 26.06 -31.03 -0.76
C TYR A 174 24.71 -31.42 -0.17
N PHE A 175 24.65 -32.59 0.52
CA PHE A 175 23.40 -33.09 1.07
C PHE A 175 22.94 -32.27 2.28
N ALA A 176 23.88 -31.83 3.16
CA ALA A 176 23.57 -30.95 4.27
C ALA A 176 23.06 -29.59 3.79
N GLY A 177 23.69 -29.02 2.76
CA GLY A 177 23.25 -27.77 2.14
C GLY A 177 21.83 -27.87 1.55
N ALA A 178 21.58 -28.91 0.74
CA ALA A 178 20.25 -29.11 0.15
C ALA A 178 19.17 -29.32 1.20
N TRP A 179 19.51 -30.03 2.26
CA TRP A 179 18.61 -30.27 3.41
C TRP A 179 18.29 -28.97 4.14
N TRP A 180 19.32 -28.22 4.52
CA TRP A 180 19.20 -26.97 5.27
C TRP A 180 18.43 -25.91 4.48
N PHE A 181 18.76 -25.69 3.20
CA PHE A 181 18.06 -24.75 2.34
C PHE A 181 16.59 -25.12 2.16
N GLY A 182 16.28 -26.42 2.03
CA GLY A 182 14.91 -26.92 1.91
C GLY A 182 14.08 -26.61 3.16
N ASP A 183 14.61 -26.91 4.35
CA ASP A 183 13.94 -26.65 5.62
C ASP A 183 13.82 -25.15 5.91
N HIS A 184 14.86 -24.37 5.58
CA HIS A 184 14.82 -22.91 5.71
C HIS A 184 13.76 -22.28 4.79
N ALA A 185 13.63 -22.75 3.56
CA ALA A 185 12.60 -22.29 2.63
C ALA A 185 11.18 -22.60 3.12
N TRP A 186 10.97 -23.77 3.75
CA TRP A 186 9.71 -24.11 4.39
C TRP A 186 9.42 -23.18 5.57
N ALA A 187 10.38 -23.03 6.50
CA ALA A 187 10.24 -22.15 7.67
C ALA A 187 9.95 -20.71 7.28
N SER A 188 10.67 -20.17 6.30
CA SER A 188 10.47 -18.82 5.79
C SER A 188 9.10 -18.62 5.15
N ALA A 189 8.62 -19.62 4.40
CA ALA A 189 7.28 -19.55 3.80
C ALA A 189 6.18 -19.56 4.88
N ARG A 190 6.34 -20.40 5.91
CA ARG A 190 5.42 -20.43 7.06
C ARG A 190 5.43 -19.11 7.83
N GLN A 191 6.61 -18.55 8.08
CA GLN A 191 6.74 -17.28 8.80
C GLN A 191 6.08 -16.14 8.06
N ARG A 192 6.29 -16.02 6.73
CA ARG A 192 5.61 -15.02 5.91
C ARG A 192 4.09 -15.14 6.01
N ALA A 193 3.55 -16.35 5.85
CA ALA A 193 2.11 -16.58 5.95
C ALA A 193 1.53 -16.19 7.32
N LEU A 194 2.26 -16.45 8.42
CA LEU A 194 1.85 -16.02 9.76
C LEU A 194 1.91 -14.50 9.94
N THR A 195 2.92 -13.84 9.36
CA THR A 195 3.05 -12.39 9.39
C THR A 195 1.90 -11.74 8.61
N ASP A 196 1.59 -12.24 7.40
CA ASP A 196 0.49 -11.73 6.59
C ASP A 196 -0.87 -11.85 7.31
N LEU A 197 -1.11 -12.96 8.00
CA LEU A 197 -2.31 -13.14 8.81
C LEU A 197 -2.39 -12.12 9.96
N ARG A 198 -1.28 -11.90 10.67
CA ARG A 198 -1.22 -10.92 11.76
C ARG A 198 -1.43 -9.50 11.27
N THR A 199 -0.84 -9.15 10.13
CA THR A 199 -1.01 -7.82 9.53
C THR A 199 -2.48 -7.56 9.22
N ARG A 200 -3.17 -8.52 8.59
CA ARG A 200 -4.62 -8.39 8.31
C ARG A 200 -5.46 -8.25 9.58
N GLN A 201 -5.14 -9.02 10.62
CA GLN A 201 -5.84 -8.90 11.91
C GLN A 201 -5.65 -7.52 12.53
N LEU A 202 -4.42 -6.99 12.50
CA LEU A 202 -4.13 -5.63 13.00
C LEU A 202 -4.86 -4.55 12.20
N GLU A 203 -4.94 -4.67 10.88
CA GLU A 203 -5.71 -3.76 10.02
C GLU A 203 -7.22 -3.78 10.36
N GLU A 204 -7.79 -4.96 10.58
CA GLU A 204 -9.19 -5.12 11.01
C GLU A 204 -9.42 -4.52 12.41
N GLU A 205 -8.53 -4.77 13.36
CA GLU A 205 -8.61 -4.18 14.71
C GLU A 205 -8.50 -2.65 14.66
N GLN A 206 -7.53 -2.10 13.90
CA GLN A 206 -7.38 -0.66 13.72
C GLN A 206 -8.63 -0.01 13.10
N SER A 207 -9.22 -0.65 12.08
CA SER A 207 -10.46 -0.15 11.47
C SER A 207 -11.63 -0.15 12.45
N THR A 208 -11.66 -1.10 13.37
CA THR A 208 -12.70 -1.20 14.41
C THR A 208 -12.50 -0.13 15.47
N VAL A 209 -11.26 0.07 15.95
CA VAL A 209 -10.90 1.11 16.91
C VAL A 209 -11.19 2.49 16.34
N ALA A 210 -10.85 2.74 15.08
CA ALA A 210 -11.14 4.02 14.43
C ALA A 210 -12.66 4.30 14.39
N ARG A 211 -13.49 3.31 14.03
CA ARG A 211 -14.96 3.45 14.05
C ARG A 211 -15.50 3.71 15.46
N GLN A 212 -14.96 3.03 16.47
CA GLN A 212 -15.35 3.25 17.86
C GLN A 212 -14.97 4.67 18.33
N ALA A 213 -13.78 5.16 17.96
CA ALA A 213 -13.32 6.52 18.30
C ALA A 213 -14.28 7.57 17.72
N ILE A 214 -14.68 7.44 16.45
CA ILE A 214 -15.66 8.33 15.81
C ILE A 214 -17.00 8.29 16.56
N THR A 215 -17.47 7.11 16.96
CA THR A 215 -18.73 6.97 17.70
C THR A 215 -18.66 7.65 19.07
N ILE A 216 -17.56 7.47 19.79
CA ILE A 216 -17.34 8.11 21.09
C ILE A 216 -17.29 9.63 20.94
N GLU A 217 -16.62 10.13 19.94
CA GLU A 217 -16.53 11.55 19.64
C GLU A 217 -17.90 12.16 19.32
N ARG A 218 -18.71 11.49 18.49
CA ARG A 218 -20.10 11.90 18.22
C ARG A 218 -20.96 11.97 19.49
N LEU A 219 -20.81 11.00 20.39
CA LEU A 219 -21.52 11.00 21.67
C LEU A 219 -21.04 12.13 22.61
N ARG A 220 -19.74 12.47 22.58
CA ARG A 220 -19.20 13.59 23.33
C ARG A 220 -19.79 14.90 22.83
N ILE A 221 -19.75 15.14 21.52
CA ILE A 221 -20.31 16.33 20.89
C ILE A 221 -21.81 16.46 21.15
N ALA A 222 -22.57 15.36 21.04
CA ALA A 222 -24.00 15.37 21.34
C ALA A 222 -24.30 15.79 22.78
N ARG A 223 -23.45 15.41 23.76
CA ARG A 223 -23.59 15.89 25.16
C ARG A 223 -23.24 17.36 25.28
N GLU A 224 -22.14 17.82 24.72
CA GLU A 224 -21.73 19.24 24.75
C GLU A 224 -22.80 20.14 24.13
N LEU A 225 -23.41 19.71 22.99
CA LEU A 225 -24.55 20.42 22.41
C LEU A 225 -25.79 20.43 23.33
N HIS A 226 -26.10 19.27 23.93
CA HIS A 226 -27.24 19.18 24.85
C HIS A 226 -27.07 20.10 26.07
N ASP A 227 -25.89 20.13 26.66
CA ASP A 227 -25.58 20.94 27.84
C ASP A 227 -25.63 22.43 27.48
N ALA A 228 -25.09 22.84 26.33
CA ALA A 228 -25.19 24.23 25.86
C ALA A 228 -26.64 24.65 25.62
N VAL A 229 -27.44 23.81 24.93
CA VAL A 229 -28.86 24.08 24.69
C VAL A 229 -29.63 24.19 26.01
N ALA A 230 -29.46 23.22 26.92
CA ALA A 230 -30.14 23.20 28.22
C ALA A 230 -29.85 24.45 29.07
N HIS A 231 -28.57 24.89 29.05
CA HIS A 231 -28.14 26.10 29.74
C HIS A 231 -28.84 27.35 29.19
N HIS A 232 -28.80 27.58 27.89
CA HIS A 232 -29.41 28.74 27.25
C HIS A 232 -30.93 28.75 27.38
N VAL A 233 -31.61 27.59 27.20
CA VAL A 233 -33.06 27.49 27.38
C VAL A 233 -33.48 27.79 28.81
N SER A 234 -32.73 27.32 29.83
CA SER A 234 -32.98 27.61 31.21
C SER A 234 -32.84 29.10 31.51
N LEU A 235 -31.80 29.74 31.01
CA LEU A 235 -31.57 31.18 31.19
C LEU A 235 -32.67 32.01 30.52
N MET A 236 -33.08 31.67 29.30
CA MET A 236 -34.19 32.29 28.59
C MET A 236 -35.50 32.15 29.37
N GLY A 237 -35.77 30.99 29.99
CA GLY A 237 -36.94 30.76 30.82
C GLY A 237 -36.99 31.70 32.05
N VAL A 238 -35.86 31.88 32.71
CA VAL A 238 -35.74 32.80 33.87
C VAL A 238 -35.95 34.27 33.43
N GLN A 239 -35.31 34.70 32.31
CA GLN A 239 -35.48 36.06 31.79
C GLN A 239 -36.90 36.35 31.33
N ALA A 240 -37.59 35.38 30.68
CA ALA A 240 -38.98 35.51 30.29
C ALA A 240 -39.91 35.62 31.52
N GLY A 241 -39.64 34.82 32.57
CA GLY A 241 -40.37 34.89 33.84
C GLY A 241 -40.22 36.26 34.53
N ALA A 242 -38.99 36.80 34.56
CA ALA A 242 -38.73 38.12 35.14
C ALA A 242 -39.43 39.24 34.33
N ALA A 243 -39.36 39.18 32.99
CA ALA A 243 -40.05 40.16 32.15
C ALA A 243 -41.56 40.15 32.37
N ARG A 244 -42.19 38.98 32.52
CA ARG A 244 -43.63 38.84 32.76
C ARG A 244 -44.05 39.47 34.09
N MET A 245 -43.24 39.33 35.15
CA MET A 245 -43.55 39.94 36.45
C MET A 245 -43.46 41.46 36.44
N LEU A 246 -42.71 42.05 35.53
CA LEU A 246 -42.49 43.48 35.41
C LEU A 246 -43.44 44.20 34.46
N VAL A 247 -44.24 43.45 33.62
CA VAL A 247 -45.09 44.04 32.58
C VAL A 247 -46.03 45.13 33.14
N ASP A 248 -46.69 44.86 34.24
CA ASP A 248 -47.65 45.78 34.84
C ASP A 248 -47.04 46.75 35.89
N ALA A 249 -45.91 46.35 36.49
CA ALA A 249 -45.27 47.13 37.59
C ALA A 249 -44.25 48.17 37.07
N ASP A 250 -43.47 47.82 36.05
CA ASP A 250 -42.46 48.69 35.40
C ASP A 250 -42.27 48.27 33.92
N PRO A 251 -43.08 48.80 33.00
CA PRO A 251 -43.04 48.43 31.58
C PRO A 251 -41.67 48.70 30.92
N ALA A 252 -40.93 49.73 31.37
CA ALA A 252 -39.62 50.06 30.83
C ALA A 252 -38.60 48.94 31.13
N LYS A 253 -38.57 48.44 32.35
CA LYS A 253 -37.70 47.31 32.74
C LYS A 253 -38.16 46.00 32.09
N ALA A 254 -39.45 45.81 31.91
CA ALA A 254 -39.96 44.63 31.17
C ALA A 254 -39.42 44.60 29.73
N HIS A 255 -39.43 45.75 29.05
CA HIS A 255 -38.86 45.91 27.71
C HIS A 255 -37.33 45.65 27.65
N GLU A 256 -36.60 46.08 28.70
CA GLU A 256 -35.17 45.83 28.82
C GLU A 256 -34.89 44.34 28.97
N GLN A 257 -35.64 43.62 29.78
CA GLN A 257 -35.52 42.15 29.97
C GLN A 257 -35.86 41.39 28.69
N LEU A 258 -36.87 41.82 27.92
CA LEU A 258 -37.20 41.20 26.64
C LEU A 258 -36.09 41.39 25.60
N ARG A 259 -35.44 42.58 25.57
CA ARG A 259 -34.27 42.81 24.70
C ARG A 259 -33.07 41.93 25.09
N ALA A 260 -32.85 41.76 26.40
CA ALA A 260 -31.81 40.85 26.89
C ALA A 260 -32.09 39.40 26.48
N LEU A 261 -33.34 38.94 26.60
CA LEU A 261 -33.79 37.63 26.12
C LEU A 261 -33.54 37.41 24.63
N GLU A 262 -33.91 38.39 23.80
CA GLU A 262 -33.61 38.33 22.35
C GLU A 262 -32.10 38.24 22.07
N GLY A 263 -31.28 38.97 22.81
CA GLY A 263 -29.82 38.92 22.73
C GLY A 263 -29.26 37.52 23.08
N THR A 264 -29.75 36.97 24.21
CA THR A 264 -29.36 35.61 24.65
C THR A 264 -29.77 34.54 23.65
N SER A 265 -30.99 34.63 23.08
CA SER A 265 -31.48 33.70 22.05
C SER A 265 -30.62 33.74 20.81
N ARG A 266 -30.26 34.94 20.31
CA ARG A 266 -29.38 35.07 19.12
C ARG A 266 -27.97 34.55 19.38
N ALA A 267 -27.42 34.78 20.57
CA ALA A 267 -26.12 34.25 20.97
C ALA A 267 -26.12 32.73 21.02
N ALA A 268 -27.13 32.11 21.62
CA ALA A 268 -27.30 30.66 21.69
C ALA A 268 -27.39 29.99 20.31
N VAL A 269 -28.18 30.58 19.40
CA VAL A 269 -28.28 30.09 18.03
C VAL A 269 -26.94 30.22 17.28
N GLY A 270 -26.20 31.33 17.51
CA GLY A 270 -24.87 31.54 16.93
C GLY A 270 -23.86 30.50 17.40
N GLU A 271 -23.83 30.15 18.69
CA GLU A 271 -22.95 29.15 19.28
C GLU A 271 -23.28 27.75 18.77
N LEU A 272 -24.56 27.41 18.65
CA LEU A 272 -24.99 26.13 18.03
C LEU A 272 -24.56 26.01 16.56
N TYR A 273 -24.70 27.07 15.76
CA TYR A 273 -24.22 27.06 14.38
C TYR A 273 -22.71 26.95 14.29
N GLN A 274 -21.98 27.52 15.22
CA GLN A 274 -20.53 27.40 15.28
C GLN A 274 -20.09 25.97 15.59
N LEU A 275 -20.71 25.31 16.59
CA LEU A 275 -20.46 23.92 16.93
C LEU A 275 -20.85 22.94 15.81
N LEU A 276 -21.97 23.20 15.11
CA LEU A 276 -22.40 22.40 13.96
C LEU A 276 -21.54 22.65 12.71
N GLY A 277 -20.98 23.85 12.55
CA GLY A 277 -20.11 24.21 11.45
C GLY A 277 -18.80 23.43 11.45
N THR A 278 -18.18 23.28 12.63
CA THR A 278 -16.94 22.47 12.77
C THR A 278 -17.15 21.00 12.44
N LEU A 279 -18.34 20.45 12.71
CA LEU A 279 -18.69 19.05 12.37
C LEU A 279 -18.98 18.86 10.88
N ARG A 280 -19.55 19.86 10.23
CA ARG A 280 -19.93 19.78 8.82
C ARG A 280 -18.73 19.94 7.89
N ASP A 281 -17.70 20.65 8.31
CA ASP A 281 -16.44 20.77 7.55
C ASP A 281 -15.66 19.44 7.53
N GLU A 282 -15.72 18.63 8.60
CA GLU A 282 -15.10 17.29 8.62
C GLU A 282 -15.89 16.23 7.80
N GLU A 283 -17.24 16.30 7.80
CA GLU A 283 -18.07 15.35 7.03
C GLU A 283 -18.09 15.67 5.51
N SER A 284 -17.96 16.95 5.13
CA SER A 284 -18.00 17.33 3.71
C SER A 284 -16.78 16.89 2.89
N VAL A 285 -15.70 16.45 3.54
CA VAL A 285 -14.52 15.85 2.86
C VAL A 285 -14.78 14.41 2.43
N LEU A 286 -15.79 13.73 2.99
CA LEU A 286 -16.06 12.30 2.76
C LEU A 286 -17.32 12.03 1.89
N ASP A 287 -18.06 13.08 1.48
CA ASP A 287 -19.25 12.91 0.68
C ASP A 287 -18.90 12.77 -0.82
N PRO A 288 -19.29 11.66 -1.49
CA PRO A 288 -19.04 11.45 -2.93
C PRO A 288 -19.58 12.56 -3.84
N VAL A 289 -20.61 13.29 -3.41
CA VAL A 289 -21.18 14.42 -4.16
C VAL A 289 -20.26 15.64 -4.12
N THR A 290 -19.54 15.85 -3.04
CA THR A 290 -18.54 16.94 -2.90
C THR A 290 -17.22 16.64 -3.61
N ALA A 291 -16.89 15.37 -3.84
CA ALA A 291 -15.69 14.96 -4.57
C ALA A 291 -15.74 15.31 -6.08
N SER A 292 -16.91 15.68 -6.62
CA SER A 292 -17.09 16.13 -8.01
C SER A 292 -17.07 17.65 -8.19
N LEU A 293 -17.01 18.43 -7.10
CA LEU A 293 -16.97 19.89 -7.17
C LEU A 293 -15.53 20.34 -7.43
N ASP A 294 -15.32 20.96 -8.57
CA ASP A 294 -14.04 21.52 -9.02
C ASP A 294 -14.26 22.91 -9.65
N LEU A 295 -13.22 23.48 -10.23
CA LEU A 295 -13.31 24.77 -10.91
C LEU A 295 -14.22 24.75 -12.16
N ASN A 296 -14.53 23.57 -12.73
CA ASN A 296 -15.50 23.45 -13.81
C ASN A 296 -16.93 23.70 -13.31
N SER A 297 -17.17 23.64 -12.01
CA SER A 297 -18.44 23.94 -11.36
C SER A 297 -18.63 25.43 -11.06
N LEU A 298 -17.64 26.30 -11.29
CA LEU A 298 -17.75 27.76 -11.10
C LEU A 298 -18.89 28.43 -11.89
N PRO A 299 -19.18 28.09 -13.16
CA PRO A 299 -20.32 28.63 -13.86
C PRO A 299 -21.67 28.37 -13.18
N ALA A 300 -21.85 27.17 -12.61
CA ALA A 300 -23.05 26.85 -11.85
C ALA A 300 -23.14 27.64 -10.54
N LEU A 301 -22.03 27.80 -9.82
CA LEU A 301 -21.96 28.64 -8.61
C LEU A 301 -22.29 30.10 -8.91
N VAL A 302 -21.85 30.64 -10.03
CA VAL A 302 -22.16 32.00 -10.47
C VAL A 302 -23.65 32.14 -10.78
N ALA A 303 -24.24 31.18 -11.51
CA ALA A 303 -25.67 31.17 -11.81
C ALA A 303 -26.54 31.14 -10.53
N ASP A 304 -26.14 30.35 -9.52
CA ASP A 304 -26.83 30.30 -8.21
C ASP A 304 -26.75 31.66 -7.48
N ALA A 305 -25.60 32.33 -7.55
CA ALA A 305 -25.42 33.66 -6.96
C ALA A 305 -26.27 34.72 -7.69
N GLU A 306 -26.41 34.63 -9.03
CA GLU A 306 -27.29 35.50 -9.82
C GLU A 306 -28.75 35.25 -9.50
N ALA A 307 -29.18 33.98 -9.37
CA ALA A 307 -30.53 33.61 -8.93
C ALA A 307 -30.86 34.17 -7.54
N SER A 308 -29.83 34.36 -6.68
CA SER A 308 -29.93 34.96 -5.36
C SER A 308 -29.93 36.51 -5.38
N GLY A 309 -29.93 37.16 -6.56
CA GLY A 309 -30.05 38.61 -6.75
C GLY A 309 -28.73 39.36 -6.86
N LEU A 310 -27.60 38.71 -6.96
CA LEU A 310 -26.29 39.29 -7.20
C LEU A 310 -26.05 39.41 -8.73
N ARG A 311 -25.41 40.50 -9.20
CA ARG A 311 -24.91 40.58 -10.57
C ARG A 311 -23.47 40.06 -10.58
N VAL A 312 -23.24 38.88 -11.17
CA VAL A 312 -21.91 38.29 -11.19
C VAL A 312 -21.39 38.15 -12.62
N SER A 313 -20.12 38.43 -12.84
CA SER A 313 -19.41 38.09 -14.06
C SER A 313 -18.30 37.11 -13.76
N LEU A 314 -18.19 36.06 -14.58
CA LEU A 314 -17.08 35.08 -14.52
C LEU A 314 -16.18 35.32 -15.73
N GLU A 315 -14.89 35.52 -15.48
CA GLU A 315 -13.86 35.63 -16.49
C GLU A 315 -12.77 34.61 -16.26
N VAL A 316 -12.45 33.80 -17.27
CA VAL A 316 -11.40 32.81 -17.22
C VAL A 316 -10.31 33.18 -18.21
N VAL A 317 -9.08 33.32 -17.74
CA VAL A 317 -7.92 33.76 -18.53
C VAL A 317 -6.83 32.68 -18.50
N GLY A 318 -6.25 32.42 -19.66
CA GLY A 318 -5.26 31.37 -19.86
C GLY A 318 -5.86 30.02 -20.29
N GLU A 319 -5.01 29.05 -20.60
CA GLU A 319 -5.47 27.71 -20.96
C GLU A 319 -5.75 26.90 -19.70
N PRO A 320 -6.96 26.33 -19.54
CA PRO A 320 -7.28 25.48 -18.38
C PRO A 320 -6.35 24.28 -18.30
N VAL A 321 -5.67 24.13 -17.16
CA VAL A 321 -4.81 22.98 -16.88
C VAL A 321 -5.51 22.01 -15.93
N SER A 322 -5.20 20.72 -16.06
CA SER A 322 -5.71 19.71 -15.13
C SER A 322 -5.12 19.92 -13.75
N LEU A 323 -5.98 20.28 -12.80
CA LEU A 323 -5.58 20.52 -11.41
C LEU A 323 -5.78 19.25 -10.56
N PRO A 324 -4.95 19.05 -9.53
CA PRO A 324 -5.26 18.04 -8.49
C PRO A 324 -6.64 18.31 -7.89
N ALA A 325 -7.42 17.27 -7.63
CA ALA A 325 -8.80 17.38 -7.12
C ALA A 325 -8.90 18.25 -5.85
N LEU A 326 -7.91 18.15 -4.96
CA LEU A 326 -7.85 18.97 -3.73
C LEU A 326 -7.70 20.46 -4.02
N VAL A 327 -6.93 20.84 -5.06
CA VAL A 327 -6.76 22.25 -5.47
C VAL A 327 -8.08 22.80 -6.03
N GLY A 328 -8.70 22.06 -6.96
CA GLY A 328 -9.97 22.45 -7.56
C GLY A 328 -11.08 22.63 -6.52
N LEU A 329 -11.22 21.69 -5.59
CA LEU A 329 -12.21 21.74 -4.52
C LEU A 329 -12.00 22.95 -3.58
N ASN A 330 -10.78 23.18 -3.11
CA ASN A 330 -10.50 24.27 -2.18
C ASN A 330 -10.70 25.65 -2.85
N LEU A 331 -10.29 25.82 -4.09
CA LEU A 331 -10.53 27.06 -4.84
C LEU A 331 -12.04 27.29 -5.07
N TYR A 332 -12.80 26.24 -5.41
CA TYR A 332 -14.26 26.31 -5.50
C TYR A 332 -14.90 26.76 -4.17
N ARG A 333 -14.48 26.20 -3.04
CA ARG A 333 -14.98 26.57 -1.71
C ARG A 333 -14.62 28.01 -1.33
N ILE A 334 -13.44 28.50 -1.70
CA ILE A 334 -13.06 29.90 -1.50
C ILE A 334 -13.96 30.82 -2.33
N ALA A 335 -14.24 30.48 -3.61
CA ALA A 335 -15.18 31.22 -4.44
C ALA A 335 -16.59 31.27 -3.84
N GLN A 336 -17.10 30.13 -3.37
CA GLN A 336 -18.42 29.99 -2.75
C GLN A 336 -18.55 30.86 -1.50
N GLU A 337 -17.57 30.80 -0.59
CA GLU A 337 -17.57 31.61 0.64
C GLU A 337 -17.44 33.11 0.31
N SER A 338 -16.62 33.47 -0.69
CA SER A 338 -16.46 34.84 -1.12
C SER A 338 -17.76 35.42 -1.68
N LEU A 339 -18.45 34.70 -2.58
CA LEU A 339 -19.74 35.14 -3.14
C LEU A 339 -20.84 35.23 -2.05
N THR A 340 -20.82 34.27 -1.10
CA THR A 340 -21.72 34.31 0.05
C THR A 340 -21.48 35.53 0.94
N ASN A 341 -20.23 35.93 1.10
CA ASN A 341 -19.86 37.14 1.85
C ASN A 341 -20.30 38.42 1.12
N VAL A 342 -20.21 38.47 -0.23
CA VAL A 342 -20.73 39.57 -1.02
C VAL A 342 -22.25 39.69 -0.82
N LEU A 343 -23.01 38.60 -0.92
CA LEU A 343 -24.46 38.58 -0.68
C LEU A 343 -24.85 39.08 0.73
N LYS A 344 -24.08 38.71 1.76
CA LYS A 344 -24.35 39.09 3.15
C LYS A 344 -23.97 40.54 3.47
N HIS A 345 -22.92 41.11 2.82
CA HIS A 345 -22.26 42.30 3.32
C HIS A 345 -22.23 43.47 2.33
N ALA A 346 -22.32 43.23 1.03
CA ALA A 346 -22.10 44.28 0.04
C ALA A 346 -23.35 45.13 -0.27
N GLY A 347 -24.55 44.68 0.08
CA GLY A 347 -25.82 45.39 -0.09
C GLY A 347 -26.51 45.10 -1.45
N PRO A 348 -27.77 45.61 -1.61
CA PRO A 348 -28.55 45.31 -2.82
C PRO A 348 -27.99 46.03 -4.05
N GLY A 349 -28.01 45.35 -5.19
CA GLY A 349 -27.55 45.88 -6.46
C GLY A 349 -26.04 45.84 -6.72
N THR A 350 -25.28 45.26 -5.82
CA THR A 350 -23.83 45.06 -5.95
C THR A 350 -23.49 44.18 -7.14
N ARG A 351 -22.37 44.51 -7.79
CA ARG A 351 -21.77 43.69 -8.82
C ARG A 351 -20.56 42.95 -8.22
N ALA A 352 -20.47 41.68 -8.53
CA ALA A 352 -19.29 40.85 -8.19
C ALA A 352 -18.61 40.38 -9.48
N ARG A 353 -17.31 40.27 -9.45
CA ARG A 353 -16.51 39.66 -10.52
C ARG A 353 -15.73 38.52 -9.97
N VAL A 354 -15.84 37.37 -10.60
CA VAL A 354 -15.02 36.20 -10.36
C VAL A 354 -14.03 36.09 -11.51
N HIS A 355 -12.75 36.15 -11.21
CA HIS A 355 -11.66 36.06 -12.18
C HIS A 355 -10.78 34.89 -11.86
N LEU A 356 -10.73 33.92 -12.76
CA LEU A 356 -9.86 32.72 -12.66
C LEU A 356 -8.76 32.84 -13.72
N ARG A 357 -7.51 32.81 -13.27
CA ARG A 357 -6.35 32.94 -14.14
C ARG A 357 -5.43 31.73 -14.02
N TYR A 358 -5.08 31.15 -15.16
CA TYR A 358 -4.06 30.09 -15.26
C TYR A 358 -2.76 30.71 -15.75
N GLU A 359 -1.74 30.76 -14.88
CA GLU A 359 -0.42 31.31 -15.18
C GLU A 359 0.60 30.18 -15.09
N GLY A 360 0.93 29.54 -16.21
CA GLY A 360 1.98 28.51 -16.36
C GLY A 360 2.32 27.62 -15.17
N ASP A 361 2.74 28.18 -14.06
CA ASP A 361 3.15 27.54 -12.82
C ASP A 361 2.25 27.83 -11.60
N SER A 362 1.16 28.60 -11.80
CA SER A 362 0.22 28.95 -10.73
C SER A 362 -1.21 29.10 -11.25
N VAL A 363 -2.18 28.96 -10.36
CA VAL A 363 -3.58 29.31 -10.59
C VAL A 363 -4.00 30.38 -9.58
N GLU A 364 -4.59 31.46 -10.08
CA GLU A 364 -5.10 32.56 -9.28
C GLU A 364 -6.62 32.65 -9.41
N LEU A 365 -7.31 32.75 -8.27
CA LEU A 365 -8.73 33.05 -8.20
C LEU A 365 -8.92 34.37 -7.46
N GLU A 366 -9.60 35.34 -8.12
CA GLU A 366 -9.98 36.60 -7.52
C GLU A 366 -11.50 36.77 -7.54
N VAL A 367 -12.07 37.12 -6.38
CA VAL A 367 -13.47 37.53 -6.25
C VAL A 367 -13.50 38.95 -5.71
N ALA A 368 -14.03 39.87 -6.52
CA ALA A 368 -14.10 41.31 -6.20
C ALA A 368 -15.52 41.81 -6.33
N ASP A 369 -15.96 42.69 -5.42
CA ASP A 369 -17.24 43.36 -5.46
C ASP A 369 -17.07 44.89 -5.53
N ASP A 370 -18.15 45.61 -5.90
CA ASP A 370 -18.25 47.05 -5.93
C ASP A 370 -19.18 47.62 -4.82
N GLY A 371 -19.47 46.79 -3.81
CA GLY A 371 -20.37 47.16 -2.72
C GLY A 371 -19.87 48.35 -1.89
N LEU A 372 -20.81 49.07 -1.31
CA LEU A 372 -20.49 50.26 -0.51
C LEU A 372 -19.90 49.96 0.85
N GLY A 373 -19.43 48.75 1.10
CA GLY A 373 -18.76 48.27 2.32
C GLY A 373 -19.11 49.16 3.53
N ARG A 374 -20.30 49.02 4.14
CA ARG A 374 -20.67 49.83 5.30
C ARG A 374 -19.70 49.57 6.43
N PRO A 375 -18.97 50.57 6.92
CA PRO A 375 -18.29 50.48 8.21
C PRO A 375 -19.36 50.50 9.28
N GLY A 376 -19.98 49.32 9.53
CA GLY A 376 -20.74 49.09 10.76
C GLY A 376 -19.75 48.89 11.92
N PRO A 377 -20.16 49.13 13.19
CA PRO A 377 -19.32 48.85 14.36
C PRO A 377 -18.84 47.41 14.23
N ARG A 378 -17.51 47.19 14.37
CA ARG A 378 -16.83 45.88 14.32
C ARG A 378 -17.59 44.87 15.17
N ARG A 379 -18.57 44.18 14.57
CA ARG A 379 -19.15 42.97 15.18
C ARG A 379 -18.14 41.83 15.01
N GLN A 380 -17.72 41.31 16.12
CA GLN A 380 -16.74 40.22 16.28
C GLN A 380 -17.09 38.90 15.53
N SER A 381 -18.17 38.86 14.75
CA SER A 381 -18.63 37.67 14.04
C SER A 381 -18.09 37.51 12.60
N GLY A 382 -17.21 38.40 12.10
CA GLY A 382 -16.69 38.42 10.73
C GLY A 382 -15.40 37.63 10.51
N GLY A 383 -14.86 36.95 11.51
CA GLY A 383 -13.51 36.34 11.44
C GLY A 383 -13.42 34.92 10.88
N LEU A 384 -14.47 34.13 11.02
CA LEU A 384 -14.39 32.68 10.75
C LEU A 384 -14.33 32.33 9.26
N GLY A 385 -15.10 33.00 8.42
CA GLY A 385 -15.06 32.75 6.96
C GLY A 385 -13.70 33.10 6.34
N LEU A 386 -13.09 34.23 6.75
CA LEU A 386 -11.75 34.61 6.29
C LEU A 386 -10.66 33.70 6.86
N LEU A 387 -10.80 33.24 8.09
CA LEU A 387 -9.87 32.28 8.69
C LEU A 387 -9.90 30.96 7.92
N GLY A 388 -11.09 30.39 7.71
CA GLY A 388 -11.25 29.13 6.95
C GLY A 388 -10.76 29.23 5.50
N MET A 389 -10.92 30.41 4.84
CA MET A 389 -10.35 30.62 3.51
C MET A 389 -8.82 30.67 3.54
N ARG A 390 -8.19 31.28 4.57
CA ARG A 390 -6.72 31.27 4.75
C ARG A 390 -6.17 29.88 5.02
N GLU A 391 -6.83 29.11 5.87
CA GLU A 391 -6.45 27.73 6.17
C GLU A 391 -6.51 26.85 4.92
N ARG A 392 -7.57 26.99 4.10
CA ARG A 392 -7.69 26.27 2.82
C ARG A 392 -6.61 26.67 1.82
N ALA A 393 -6.26 27.94 1.73
CA ALA A 393 -5.17 28.39 0.87
C ALA A 393 -3.81 27.84 1.35
N ALA A 394 -3.56 27.89 2.66
CA ALA A 394 -2.32 27.37 3.25
C ALA A 394 -2.16 25.85 3.05
N THR A 395 -3.25 25.06 3.07
CA THR A 395 -3.23 23.61 2.77
C THR A 395 -2.74 23.31 1.34
N LEU A 396 -2.80 24.32 0.45
CA LEU A 396 -2.37 24.22 -0.94
C LEU A 396 -1.01 24.89 -1.19
N ASP A 397 -0.25 25.24 -0.17
CA ASP A 397 0.96 26.07 -0.22
C ASP A 397 0.70 27.40 -0.93
N GLY A 398 -0.57 27.87 -0.96
CA GLY A 398 -1.01 29.08 -1.59
C GLY A 398 -1.05 30.26 -0.63
N THR A 399 -1.20 31.46 -1.22
CA THR A 399 -1.36 32.72 -0.47
C THR A 399 -2.77 33.27 -0.66
N LEU A 400 -3.38 33.81 0.41
CA LEU A 400 -4.68 34.47 0.34
C LEU A 400 -4.58 35.90 0.86
N GLU A 401 -4.98 36.83 0.00
CA GLU A 401 -5.13 38.25 0.32
C GLU A 401 -6.62 38.62 0.34
N ALA A 402 -7.07 39.30 1.37
CA ALA A 402 -8.43 39.77 1.47
C ALA A 402 -8.45 41.17 2.13
N GLY A 403 -9.10 42.13 1.46
CA GLY A 403 -9.14 43.51 1.91
C GLY A 403 -10.02 44.42 1.10
N PRO A 404 -10.18 45.71 1.58
CA PRO A 404 -10.90 46.72 0.84
C PRO A 404 -10.19 47.08 -0.45
N ARG A 405 -10.97 47.29 -1.50
CA ARG A 405 -10.46 47.68 -2.82
C ARG A 405 -10.31 49.22 -2.88
N ALA A 406 -9.34 49.70 -3.66
CA ALA A 406 -9.18 51.11 -3.93
C ALA A 406 -10.41 51.66 -4.68
N GLY A 407 -11.15 52.56 -4.04
CA GLY A 407 -12.39 53.16 -4.54
C GLY A 407 -13.64 52.65 -3.83
N SER A 408 -14.09 51.46 -4.05
CA SER A 408 -15.23 50.82 -3.36
C SER A 408 -15.18 49.30 -3.48
N GLY A 409 -15.79 48.59 -2.50
CA GLY A 409 -15.90 47.16 -2.50
C GLY A 409 -14.78 46.45 -1.76
N TRP A 410 -14.80 45.10 -1.88
CA TRP A 410 -13.89 44.17 -1.22
C TRP A 410 -13.29 43.23 -2.26
N VAL A 411 -12.10 42.73 -2.00
CA VAL A 411 -11.44 41.73 -2.85
C VAL A 411 -10.91 40.57 -1.97
N VAL A 412 -11.11 39.38 -2.50
CA VAL A 412 -10.45 38.16 -2.03
C VAL A 412 -9.68 37.60 -3.21
N ARG A 413 -8.37 37.41 -3.03
CA ARG A 413 -7.47 36.88 -4.04
C ARG A 413 -6.72 35.70 -3.42
N VAL A 414 -6.69 34.57 -4.10
CA VAL A 414 -5.90 33.41 -3.72
C VAL A 414 -5.04 32.97 -4.91
N ALA A 415 -3.75 32.76 -4.64
CA ALA A 415 -2.79 32.24 -5.62
C ALA A 415 -2.22 30.93 -5.10
N VAL A 416 -2.29 29.88 -5.92
CA VAL A 416 -1.81 28.53 -5.60
C VAL A 416 -0.74 28.13 -6.60
N PRO A 417 0.49 27.79 -6.17
CA PRO A 417 1.53 27.31 -7.05
C PRO A 417 1.17 25.91 -7.58
N LEU A 418 1.29 25.72 -8.88
CA LEU A 418 1.17 24.42 -9.53
C LEU A 418 2.56 23.82 -9.61
N ALA A 419 2.94 23.00 -8.61
CA ALA A 419 4.20 22.27 -8.68
C ALA A 419 4.18 21.39 -9.94
N MET A 420 4.84 21.83 -11.01
CA MET A 420 5.16 20.94 -12.12
C MET A 420 6.00 19.80 -11.56
N ARG A 421 5.47 18.58 -11.54
CA ARG A 421 6.29 17.37 -11.39
C ARG A 421 7.27 17.30 -12.56
N ALA A 422 8.41 17.97 -12.40
CA ALA A 422 9.61 17.70 -13.18
C ALA A 422 10.08 16.30 -12.81
N GLY A 423 9.70 15.27 -13.58
CA GLY A 423 10.11 13.90 -13.26
C GLY A 423 9.49 12.83 -14.14
N ALA A 424 9.24 13.12 -15.43
CA ALA A 424 9.04 12.07 -16.42
C ALA A 424 9.74 12.47 -17.73
N ARG A 425 11.06 12.66 -17.65
CA ARG A 425 11.92 12.62 -18.83
C ARG A 425 12.67 11.30 -18.79
N GLU A 426 12.25 10.41 -19.71
CA GLU A 426 13.08 9.54 -20.53
C GLU A 426 14.33 8.94 -19.87
N ARG A 427 14.25 7.65 -19.55
CA ARG A 427 15.38 6.77 -19.85
C ARG A 427 14.97 5.89 -21.02
N THR A 428 15.49 6.29 -22.15
CA THR A 428 15.69 5.46 -23.34
C THR A 428 16.54 4.23 -22.99
#